data_120ddb72c2f7a4d00703b6b75798aee1
#
_entry.id   120ddb72c2f7a4d00703b6b75798aee1
#
_cell.length_a   1.000
_cell.length_b   1.000
_cell.length_c   1.000
_cell.angle_alpha   90.00
_cell.angle_beta   90.00
_cell.angle_gamma   90.00
#
_symmetry.space_group_name_H-M   'P 1'
#
loop_
_entity.id
_entity.type
_entity.pdbx_description
1 polymer ?
#
loop_
_entity_poly.entity_id
_entity_poly.type
_entity_poly.pdbx_seq_one_letter_code
_entity_poly.pdbx_strand_id
1 'polypeptide(L)'
;PIDTPALEYLEILIGKGSEETDRQLYRFQDHGGRDVGMRFDLTIPLARFAAQHIHSLGLPFKRYHIATVWRGENTQRGRYREFMQCDFDTIGSLSVATDIETGLVIHNLLRALGFEEFTIRLNNREVLNGLLEKLDLADSAPAIA
;
A
#
# COMPACT_ATOMS: atom_id res chain seq x y z
N PRO A 1 3.81 -15.93 -4.73
CA PRO A 1 3.55 -14.76 -5.57
C PRO A 1 2.08 -14.67 -5.97
N ILE A 2 1.63 -13.46 -6.26
CA ILE A 2 0.32 -13.17 -6.83
C ILE A 2 0.52 -12.12 -7.92
N ASP A 3 -0.31 -12.15 -8.94
CA ASP A 3 -0.41 -11.10 -9.95
C ASP A 3 -1.85 -10.65 -10.08
N THR A 4 -2.06 -9.38 -10.37
CA THR A 4 -3.37 -8.74 -10.51
C THR A 4 -3.41 -7.92 -11.78
N PRO A 5 -4.60 -7.67 -12.37
CA PRO A 5 -4.73 -6.86 -13.57
C PRO A 5 -4.11 -5.47 -13.43
N ALA A 6 -3.50 -4.99 -14.52
CA ALA A 6 -2.97 -3.62 -14.60
C ALA A 6 -4.07 -2.57 -14.73
N LEU A 7 -5.19 -2.94 -15.37
CA LEU A 7 -6.38 -2.13 -15.55
C LEU A 7 -7.47 -2.60 -14.59
N GLU A 8 -8.16 -1.64 -14.00
CA GLU A 8 -9.25 -1.88 -13.07
C GLU A 8 -10.39 -0.91 -13.34
N TYR A 9 -11.61 -1.26 -12.95
CA TYR A 9 -12.72 -0.32 -12.98
C TYR A 9 -12.42 0.90 -12.11
N LEU A 10 -12.74 2.07 -12.63
CA LEU A 10 -12.42 3.32 -11.97
C LEU A 10 -13.06 3.45 -10.59
N GLU A 11 -14.27 2.94 -10.41
CA GLU A 11 -14.98 2.89 -9.13
C GLU A 11 -14.25 2.10 -8.03
N ILE A 12 -13.40 1.15 -8.43
CA ILE A 12 -12.55 0.39 -7.49
C ILE A 12 -11.34 1.22 -7.04
N LEU A 13 -10.81 2.05 -7.94
CA LEU A 13 -9.58 2.81 -7.71
C LEU A 13 -9.83 4.14 -6.97
N ILE A 14 -10.96 4.82 -7.26
CA ILE A 14 -11.29 6.14 -6.72
C ILE A 14 -11.73 6.05 -5.26
N GLY A 15 -11.42 7.11 -4.49
CA GLY A 15 -11.90 7.30 -3.11
C GLY A 15 -11.29 6.34 -2.10
N LYS A 16 -10.20 5.67 -2.46
CA LYS A 16 -9.48 4.75 -1.56
C LYS A 16 -8.21 5.38 -0.97
N GLY A 17 -7.76 6.49 -1.53
CA GLY A 17 -6.61 7.25 -1.08
C GLY A 17 -6.97 8.70 -0.74
N SER A 18 -6.02 9.60 -0.92
CA SER A 18 -6.22 11.04 -0.80
C SER A 18 -6.72 11.64 -2.12
N GLU A 19 -7.22 12.89 -2.08
CA GLU A 19 -7.54 13.65 -3.30
C GLU A 19 -6.33 13.75 -4.25
N GLU A 20 -5.12 13.79 -3.71
CA GLU A 20 -3.90 13.81 -4.50
C GLU A 20 -3.72 12.50 -5.26
N THR A 21 -4.00 11.35 -4.65
CA THR A 21 -3.98 10.04 -5.30
C THR A 21 -4.96 10.00 -6.47
N ASP A 22 -6.18 10.51 -6.26
CA ASP A 22 -7.21 10.52 -7.30
C ASP A 22 -6.83 11.42 -8.49
N ARG A 23 -6.08 12.51 -8.24
CA ARG A 23 -5.55 13.40 -9.31
C ARG A 23 -4.43 12.76 -10.12
N GLN A 24 -3.66 11.90 -9.52
CA GLN A 24 -2.52 11.22 -10.14
C GLN A 24 -2.92 9.93 -10.87
N LEU A 25 -4.18 9.52 -10.78
CA LEU A 25 -4.68 8.30 -11.38
C LEU A 25 -4.79 8.46 -12.91
N TYR A 26 -4.18 7.56 -13.68
CA TYR A 26 -4.43 7.45 -15.12
C TYR A 26 -5.79 6.78 -15.34
N ARG A 27 -6.72 7.52 -15.95
CA ARG A 27 -8.10 7.09 -16.21
C ARG A 27 -8.52 7.39 -17.62
N PHE A 28 -9.33 6.51 -18.20
CA PHE A 28 -9.84 6.60 -19.55
C PHE A 28 -11.07 5.72 -19.72
N GLN A 29 -11.73 5.80 -20.87
CA GLN A 29 -12.80 4.89 -21.22
C GLN A 29 -12.27 3.79 -22.14
N ASP A 30 -12.69 2.55 -21.89
CA ASP A 30 -12.40 1.44 -22.78
C ASP A 30 -13.33 1.46 -24.01
N HIS A 31 -13.09 0.56 -24.96
CA HIS A 31 -13.92 0.46 -26.18
C HIS A 31 -15.40 0.11 -25.90
N GLY A 32 -15.72 -0.38 -24.73
CA GLY A 32 -17.08 -0.66 -24.27
C GLY A 32 -17.74 0.51 -23.55
N GLY A 33 -17.07 1.66 -23.47
CA GLY A 33 -17.57 2.86 -22.78
C GLY A 33 -17.49 2.77 -21.24
N ARG A 34 -16.71 1.84 -20.70
CA ARG A 34 -16.54 1.69 -19.25
C ARG A 34 -15.39 2.55 -18.77
N ASP A 35 -15.58 3.24 -17.64
CA ASP A 35 -14.51 4.00 -17.00
C ASP A 35 -13.53 3.05 -16.31
N VAL A 36 -12.28 3.11 -16.73
CA VAL A 36 -11.18 2.28 -16.23
C VAL A 36 -9.98 3.15 -15.88
N GLY A 37 -9.10 2.61 -15.05
CA GLY A 37 -7.84 3.27 -14.71
C GLY A 37 -6.70 2.27 -14.60
N MET A 38 -5.49 2.80 -14.69
CA MET A 38 -4.28 2.02 -14.42
C MET A 38 -4.05 1.97 -12.92
N ARG A 39 -3.67 0.80 -12.41
CA ARG A 39 -3.38 0.63 -10.96
C ARG A 39 -2.31 1.60 -10.50
N PHE A 40 -2.62 2.35 -9.45
CA PHE A 40 -1.73 3.32 -8.81
C PHE A 40 -0.74 2.65 -7.85
N ASP A 41 -1.17 1.54 -7.25
CA ASP A 41 -0.43 0.69 -6.32
C ASP A 41 -0.82 -0.78 -6.54
N LEU A 42 -0.29 -1.67 -5.71
CA LEU A 42 -0.63 -3.09 -5.72
C LEU A 42 -1.55 -3.48 -4.55
N THR A 43 -1.89 -2.54 -3.67
CA THR A 43 -2.71 -2.75 -2.47
C THR A 43 -4.20 -2.81 -2.81
N ILE A 44 -4.70 -1.87 -3.62
CA ILE A 44 -6.12 -1.85 -4.02
C ILE A 44 -6.50 -3.12 -4.81
N PRO A 45 -5.73 -3.55 -5.84
CA PRO A 45 -5.97 -4.81 -6.51
C PRO A 45 -5.89 -6.03 -5.58
N LEU A 46 -4.99 -6.02 -4.60
CA LEU A 46 -4.94 -7.06 -3.57
C LEU A 46 -6.21 -7.08 -2.72
N ALA A 47 -6.66 -5.92 -2.26
CA ALA A 47 -7.87 -5.81 -1.44
C ALA A 47 -9.09 -6.38 -2.18
N ARG A 48 -9.23 -6.09 -3.48
CA ARG A 48 -10.27 -6.66 -4.33
C ARG A 48 -10.15 -8.17 -4.45
N PHE A 49 -8.94 -8.68 -4.72
CA PHE A 49 -8.67 -10.11 -4.77
C PHE A 49 -9.02 -10.80 -3.45
N ALA A 50 -8.57 -10.24 -2.32
CA ALA A 50 -8.85 -10.78 -1.01
C ALA A 50 -10.35 -10.78 -0.71
N ALA A 51 -11.08 -9.70 -1.03
CA ALA A 51 -12.52 -9.64 -0.83
C ALA A 51 -13.29 -10.72 -1.61
N GLN A 52 -12.82 -11.07 -2.81
CA GLN A 52 -13.43 -12.11 -3.64
C GLN A 52 -13.11 -13.53 -3.16
N HIS A 53 -11.93 -13.74 -2.55
CA HIS A 53 -11.40 -15.07 -2.27
C HIS A 53 -11.15 -15.35 -0.79
N ILE A 54 -11.52 -14.42 0.12
CA ILE A 54 -11.19 -14.52 1.55
C ILE A 54 -11.63 -15.84 2.19
N HIS A 55 -12.78 -16.38 1.76
CA HIS A 55 -13.31 -17.64 2.30
C HIS A 55 -12.56 -18.90 1.82
N SER A 56 -11.77 -18.78 0.74
CA SER A 56 -10.94 -19.87 0.20
C SER A 56 -9.45 -19.71 0.51
N LEU A 57 -9.05 -18.52 0.99
CA LEU A 57 -7.67 -18.26 1.39
C LEU A 57 -7.42 -18.79 2.80
N GLY A 58 -6.30 -19.51 2.98
CA GLY A 58 -5.81 -19.82 4.33
C GLY A 58 -5.35 -18.57 5.05
N LEU A 59 -5.74 -18.40 6.32
CA LEU A 59 -5.29 -17.28 7.15
C LEU A 59 -4.21 -17.70 8.15
N PRO A 60 -3.20 -16.88 8.41
CA PRO A 60 -2.93 -15.60 7.75
C PRO A 60 -2.50 -15.79 6.28
N PHE A 61 -3.09 -15.01 5.38
CA PHE A 61 -2.71 -14.99 3.97
C PHE A 61 -1.53 -14.06 3.76
N LYS A 62 -0.41 -14.61 3.31
CA LYS A 62 0.83 -13.87 3.02
C LYS A 62 1.11 -13.88 1.53
N ARG A 63 1.36 -12.72 0.95
CA ARG A 63 1.68 -12.58 -0.46
C ARG A 63 2.88 -11.68 -0.68
N TYR A 64 3.51 -11.80 -1.82
CA TYR A 64 4.30 -10.74 -2.43
C TYR A 64 3.89 -10.56 -3.90
N HIS A 65 4.07 -9.34 -4.40
CA HIS A 65 3.74 -8.95 -5.75
C HIS A 65 4.78 -7.96 -6.25
N ILE A 66 5.38 -8.26 -7.40
CA ILE A 66 6.36 -7.38 -8.06
C ILE A 66 5.78 -7.03 -9.42
N ALA A 67 5.39 -5.78 -9.60
CA ALA A 67 4.74 -5.37 -10.84
C ALA A 67 4.79 -3.85 -11.04
N THR A 68 4.59 -3.44 -12.28
CA THR A 68 4.55 -2.04 -12.68
C THR A 68 3.28 -1.37 -12.17
N VAL A 69 3.43 -0.12 -11.71
CA VAL A 69 2.35 0.80 -11.34
C VAL A 69 2.52 2.14 -12.06
N TRP A 70 1.45 2.91 -12.14
CA TRP A 70 1.44 4.16 -12.90
C TRP A 70 0.86 5.30 -12.06
N ARG A 71 1.61 6.41 -11.98
CA ARG A 71 1.22 7.62 -11.25
C ARG A 71 1.44 8.86 -12.09
N GLY A 72 0.44 9.71 -12.21
CA GLY A 72 0.50 10.99 -12.93
C GLY A 72 1.28 12.07 -12.19
N GLU A 73 2.41 11.70 -11.57
CA GLU A 73 3.24 12.62 -10.79
C GLU A 73 4.02 13.62 -11.67
N ASN A 74 4.43 14.71 -11.04
CA ASN A 74 5.47 15.58 -11.60
C ASN A 74 6.81 14.85 -11.55
N THR A 75 7.35 14.52 -12.72
CA THR A 75 8.58 13.76 -12.83
C THR A 75 9.77 14.55 -12.31
N GLN A 76 10.61 13.89 -11.52
CA GLN A 76 11.89 14.40 -11.05
C GLN A 76 12.86 13.23 -10.84
N ARG A 77 14.11 13.53 -10.49
CA ARG A 77 15.11 12.48 -10.28
C ARG A 77 14.62 11.48 -9.22
N GLY A 78 14.52 10.19 -9.61
CA GLY A 78 14.04 9.11 -8.75
C GLY A 78 12.50 9.00 -8.65
N ARG A 79 11.74 9.87 -9.35
CA ARG A 79 10.28 9.77 -9.46
C ARG A 79 9.85 9.65 -10.91
N TYR A 80 9.28 8.52 -11.25
CA TYR A 80 8.81 8.19 -12.59
C TYR A 80 7.31 7.99 -12.58
N ARG A 81 6.67 8.19 -13.74
CA ARG A 81 5.23 7.94 -13.91
C ARG A 81 4.90 6.47 -14.07
N GLU A 82 5.88 5.68 -14.45
CA GLU A 82 5.82 4.24 -14.55
C GLU A 82 7.03 3.66 -13.82
N PHE A 83 6.79 2.78 -12.86
CA PHE A 83 7.85 2.15 -12.08
C PHE A 83 7.39 0.84 -11.48
N MET A 84 8.32 0.00 -11.09
CA MET A 84 8.04 -1.28 -10.46
C MET A 84 7.94 -1.13 -8.94
N GLN A 85 6.85 -1.63 -8.36
CA GLN A 85 6.71 -1.84 -6.93
C GLN A 85 7.01 -3.29 -6.56
N CYS A 86 7.57 -3.50 -5.38
CA CYS A 86 7.71 -4.79 -4.74
C CYS A 86 6.97 -4.73 -3.41
N ASP A 87 5.76 -5.25 -3.38
CA ASP A 87 4.90 -5.23 -2.21
C ASP A 87 4.82 -6.61 -1.57
N PHE A 88 4.76 -6.64 -0.27
CA PHE A 88 4.44 -7.84 0.50
C PHE A 88 3.47 -7.49 1.61
N ASP A 89 2.48 -8.35 1.82
CA ASP A 89 1.39 -8.13 2.76
C ASP A 89 1.03 -9.40 3.51
N THR A 90 0.49 -9.20 4.70
CA THR A 90 -0.16 -10.24 5.49
C THR A 90 -1.58 -9.80 5.83
N ILE A 91 -2.56 -10.65 5.51
CA ILE A 91 -3.98 -10.42 5.79
C ILE A 91 -4.49 -11.48 6.77
N GLY A 92 -5.33 -11.06 7.73
CA GLY A 92 -6.03 -11.98 8.63
C GLY A 92 -5.24 -12.37 9.88
N SER A 93 -4.35 -11.49 10.37
CA SER A 93 -3.67 -11.63 11.65
C SER A 93 -3.74 -10.32 12.43
N LEU A 94 -4.07 -10.40 13.72
CA LEU A 94 -3.99 -9.29 14.67
C LEU A 94 -2.76 -9.41 15.59
N SER A 95 -1.89 -10.38 15.32
CA SER A 95 -0.70 -10.61 16.15
C SER A 95 0.39 -9.58 15.84
N VAL A 96 0.97 -9.00 16.89
CA VAL A 96 2.18 -8.15 16.80
C VAL A 96 3.36 -8.87 16.13
N ALA A 97 3.38 -10.20 16.17
CA ALA A 97 4.38 -10.98 15.45
C ALA A 97 4.37 -10.71 13.94
N THR A 98 3.23 -10.34 13.36
CA THR A 98 3.12 -9.97 11.94
C THR A 98 3.86 -8.66 11.63
N ASP A 99 3.78 -7.69 12.51
CA ASP A 99 4.48 -6.41 12.37
C ASP A 99 6.00 -6.62 12.50
N ILE A 100 6.42 -7.46 13.45
CA ILE A 100 7.83 -7.85 13.61
C ILE A 100 8.33 -8.57 12.35
N GLU A 101 7.56 -9.50 11.81
CA GLU A 101 7.89 -10.23 10.58
C GLU A 101 8.06 -9.27 9.40
N THR A 102 7.20 -8.25 9.27
CA THR A 102 7.32 -7.21 8.25
C THR A 102 8.66 -6.47 8.35
N GLY A 103 9.07 -6.09 9.55
CA GLY A 103 10.38 -5.49 9.79
C GLY A 103 11.55 -6.41 9.43
N LEU A 104 11.44 -7.70 9.73
CA LEU A 104 12.44 -8.70 9.37
C LEU A 104 12.53 -8.93 7.85
N VAL A 105 11.41 -8.93 7.14
CA VAL A 105 11.38 -9.04 5.68
C VAL A 105 12.11 -7.86 5.05
N ILE A 106 11.85 -6.62 5.50
CA ILE A 106 12.54 -5.42 5.03
C ILE A 106 14.05 -5.54 5.28
N HIS A 107 14.44 -5.92 6.50
CA HIS A 107 15.85 -6.11 6.86
C HIS A 107 16.53 -7.12 5.92
N ASN A 108 15.95 -8.31 5.76
CA ASN A 108 16.53 -9.38 4.97
C ASN A 108 16.61 -9.01 3.48
N LEU A 109 15.58 -8.31 2.96
CA LEU A 109 15.57 -7.81 1.59
C LEU A 109 16.71 -6.83 1.33
N LEU A 110 16.90 -5.83 2.21
CA LEU A 110 17.98 -4.85 2.06
C LEU A 110 19.35 -5.51 2.17
N ARG A 111 19.53 -6.47 3.09
CA ARG A 111 20.76 -7.26 3.18
C ARG A 111 21.03 -8.07 1.91
N ALA A 112 20.01 -8.71 1.36
CA ALA A 112 20.13 -9.48 0.11
C ALA A 112 20.45 -8.60 -1.11
N LEU A 113 20.03 -7.32 -1.09
CA LEU A 113 20.39 -6.32 -2.10
C LEU A 113 21.80 -5.75 -1.93
N GLY A 114 22.54 -6.12 -0.88
CA GLY A 114 23.91 -5.71 -0.65
C GLY A 114 24.07 -4.45 0.20
N PHE A 115 23.00 -3.95 0.82
CA PHE A 115 23.11 -2.84 1.78
C PHE A 115 23.69 -3.35 3.09
N GLU A 116 24.85 -2.84 3.47
CA GLU A 116 25.52 -3.22 4.73
C GLU A 116 25.05 -2.38 5.92
N GLU A 117 24.79 -1.09 5.67
CA GLU A 117 24.35 -0.14 6.69
C GLU A 117 23.04 0.51 6.29
N PHE A 118 22.02 0.39 7.12
CA PHE A 118 20.72 1.06 6.96
C PHE A 118 19.98 1.11 8.30
N THR A 119 19.05 2.03 8.40
CA THR A 119 18.20 2.20 9.58
C THR A 119 16.74 1.99 9.22
N ILE A 120 16.07 1.07 9.90
CA ILE A 120 14.61 0.90 9.83
C ILE A 120 13.99 1.73 10.95
N ARG A 121 13.18 2.72 10.60
CA ARG A 121 12.43 3.54 11.57
C ARG A 121 11.00 3.02 11.63
N LEU A 122 10.57 2.66 12.84
CA LEU A 122 9.22 2.21 13.13
C LEU A 122 8.50 3.26 13.96
N ASN A 123 7.20 3.40 13.71
CA ASN A 123 6.33 4.23 14.51
C ASN A 123 5.00 3.50 14.74
N ASN A 124 4.35 3.78 15.86
CA ASN A 124 3.02 3.33 16.16
C ASN A 124 2.16 4.55 16.55
N ARG A 125 1.04 4.74 15.86
CA ARG A 125 0.13 5.86 16.11
C ARG A 125 -0.45 5.85 17.55
N GLU A 126 -0.59 4.67 18.15
CA GLU A 126 -1.04 4.55 19.53
C GLU A 126 -0.10 5.23 20.52
N VAL A 127 1.22 5.23 20.26
CA VAL A 127 2.20 5.96 21.08
C VAL A 127 1.94 7.46 21.03
N LEU A 128 1.66 8.00 19.84
CA LEU A 128 1.30 9.41 19.67
C LEU A 128 -0.03 9.74 20.33
N ASN A 129 -1.05 8.91 20.12
CA ASN A 129 -2.37 9.10 20.72
C ASN A 129 -2.27 9.09 22.25
N GLY A 130 -1.58 8.12 22.85
CA GLY A 130 -1.39 8.05 24.29
C GLY A 130 -0.60 9.24 24.85
N LEU A 131 0.33 9.82 24.08
CA LEU A 131 1.03 11.05 24.46
C LEU A 131 0.03 12.25 24.45
N LEU A 132 -0.80 12.38 23.42
CA LEU A 132 -1.78 13.44 23.31
C LEU A 132 -2.85 13.36 24.42
N GLU A 133 -3.31 12.15 24.73
CA GLU A 133 -4.22 11.91 25.87
C GLU A 133 -3.58 12.35 27.19
N LYS A 134 -2.31 11.97 27.42
CA LYS A 134 -1.59 12.35 28.64
C LYS A 134 -1.38 13.86 28.79
N LEU A 135 -1.38 14.60 27.70
CA LEU A 135 -1.21 16.05 27.63
C LEU A 135 -2.54 16.81 27.56
N ASP A 136 -3.69 16.11 27.66
CA ASP A 136 -5.03 16.68 27.46
C ASP A 136 -5.21 17.37 26.09
N LEU A 137 -4.52 16.85 25.05
CA LEU A 137 -4.54 17.36 23.67
C LEU A 137 -5.20 16.38 22.68
N ALA A 138 -5.98 15.43 23.16
CA ALA A 138 -6.59 14.38 22.33
C ALA A 138 -7.49 14.97 21.21
N ASP A 139 -8.21 16.07 21.49
CA ASP A 139 -9.06 16.77 20.53
C ASP A 139 -8.25 17.46 19.39
N SER A 140 -6.96 17.64 19.57
CA SER A 140 -6.05 18.24 18.59
C SER A 140 -5.41 17.18 17.66
N ALA A 141 -5.68 15.90 17.87
CA ALA A 141 -5.11 14.79 17.07
C ALA A 141 -5.33 14.93 15.55
N PRO A 142 -6.50 15.41 15.05
CA PRO A 142 -6.70 15.61 13.62
C PRO A 142 -5.83 16.68 12.98
N ALA A 143 -5.32 17.64 13.77
CA ALA A 143 -4.48 18.75 13.28
C ALA A 143 -2.99 18.39 13.24
N ILE A 144 -2.61 17.27 13.88
CA ILE A 144 -1.21 16.81 14.02
C ILE A 144 -0.93 15.57 13.14
N ALA A 145 -1.96 14.99 12.55
CA ALA A 145 -1.91 13.82 11.66
C ALA A 145 -1.67 14.24 10.18
#